data_f9231480c4afac435df47527818ae2c3
#
_entry.id   f9231480c4afac435df47527818ae2c3
#
_cell.length_a   1.000
_cell.length_b   1.000
_cell.length_c   1.000
_cell.angle_alpha   90.00
_cell.angle_beta   90.00
_cell.angle_gamma   90.00
#
_symmetry.space_group_name_H-M   'P 1'
#
loop_
_entity.id
_entity.type
_entity.pdbx_description
1 polymer ?
#
loop_
_entity_poly.entity_id
_entity_poly.type
_entity_poly.pdbx_seq_one_letter_code
_entity_poly.pdbx_strand_id
1 'polypeptide(L)'
;DNNVDIQEFMIMPCGAPNFREALRMAAEVFHALKAVLKGKGLNTAVGDEGGFAPNLKSNEEALKVIMEAIRKAKYKPGKDIYIALDPAASSFYKNGRYILAAEKQPEKTAAEMVAFYADLVERYPIISIEDGLAEDDWEGWKLLTETLGGRIQIVGDDIFVTNRKRLEMGI
;
A
#
# COMPACT_ATOMS: atom_id res chain seq x y z
N ASP A 1 4.74 16.40 3.07
CA ASP A 1 4.40 15.46 4.15
C ASP A 1 2.90 15.43 4.35
N ASN A 2 2.36 14.27 4.74
CA ASN A 2 0.97 14.07 5.11
C ASN A 2 0.91 13.27 6.43
N ASN A 3 -0.30 12.92 6.87
CA ASN A 3 -0.52 12.21 8.15
C ASN A 3 -0.88 10.72 7.96
N VAL A 4 -0.65 10.14 6.79
CA VAL A 4 -0.86 8.72 6.52
C VAL A 4 0.44 7.98 6.80
N ASP A 5 0.39 6.80 7.45
CA ASP A 5 1.60 6.07 7.85
C ASP A 5 2.17 5.23 6.70
N ILE A 6 1.32 4.56 5.92
CA ILE A 6 1.72 3.78 4.76
C ILE A 6 2.27 4.72 3.70
N GLN A 7 3.52 4.47 3.27
CA GLN A 7 4.27 5.36 2.39
C GLN A 7 3.63 5.47 1.01
N GLU A 8 3.24 4.34 0.40
CA GLU A 8 2.68 4.31 -0.94
C GLU A 8 1.44 3.44 -1.08
N PHE A 9 0.47 3.97 -1.81
CA PHE A 9 -0.70 3.26 -2.30
C PHE A 9 -0.66 3.32 -3.83
N MET A 10 -0.42 2.19 -4.46
CA MET A 10 -0.23 2.09 -5.91
C MET A 10 -1.44 1.44 -6.57
N ILE A 11 -1.77 1.88 -7.79
CA ILE A 11 -2.74 1.20 -8.64
C ILE A 11 -2.04 0.30 -9.65
N MET A 12 -2.59 -0.89 -9.87
CA MET A 12 -2.07 -1.88 -10.79
C MET A 12 -3.11 -2.24 -11.85
N PRO A 13 -3.00 -1.72 -13.09
CA PRO A 13 -3.96 -1.96 -14.17
C PRO A 13 -3.77 -3.35 -14.81
N CYS A 14 -3.92 -4.42 -14.01
CA CYS A 14 -3.69 -5.80 -14.44
C CYS A 14 -4.70 -6.31 -15.47
N GLY A 15 -5.85 -5.64 -15.62
CA GLY A 15 -6.84 -5.96 -16.66
C GLY A 15 -6.50 -5.40 -18.04
N ALA A 16 -5.40 -4.64 -18.18
CA ALA A 16 -4.99 -4.07 -19.46
C ALA A 16 -4.36 -5.15 -20.36
N PRO A 17 -4.64 -5.12 -21.69
CA PRO A 17 -4.10 -6.11 -22.62
C PRO A 17 -2.61 -5.91 -22.94
N ASN A 18 -2.05 -4.74 -22.65
CA ASN A 18 -0.66 -4.39 -22.87
C ASN A 18 -0.25 -3.17 -22.04
N PHE A 19 1.07 -2.88 -21.98
CA PHE A 19 1.60 -1.78 -21.18
C PHE A 19 1.08 -0.40 -21.57
N ARG A 20 0.91 -0.13 -22.88
CA ARG A 20 0.37 1.15 -23.35
C ARG A 20 -1.02 1.43 -22.79
N GLU A 21 -1.88 0.42 -22.81
CA GLU A 21 -3.24 0.52 -22.24
C GLU A 21 -3.19 0.60 -20.71
N ALA A 22 -2.29 -0.15 -20.06
CA ALA A 22 -2.09 -0.04 -18.62
C ALA A 22 -1.71 1.38 -18.21
N LEU A 23 -0.76 2.01 -18.91
CA LEU A 23 -0.35 3.39 -18.66
C LEU A 23 -1.50 4.38 -18.88
N ARG A 24 -2.30 4.19 -19.94
CA ARG A 24 -3.50 5.01 -20.20
C ARG A 24 -4.50 4.89 -19.04
N MET A 25 -4.83 3.66 -18.62
CA MET A 25 -5.74 3.42 -17.50
C MET A 25 -5.23 4.06 -16.21
N ALA A 26 -3.94 3.92 -15.91
CA ALA A 26 -3.33 4.55 -14.74
C ALA A 26 -3.43 6.08 -14.79
N ALA A 27 -3.15 6.70 -15.93
CA ALA A 27 -3.27 8.15 -16.10
C ALA A 27 -4.72 8.64 -15.92
N GLU A 28 -5.69 7.91 -16.44
CA GLU A 28 -7.12 8.24 -16.29
C GLU A 28 -7.56 8.16 -14.82
N VAL A 29 -7.12 7.13 -14.08
CA VAL A 29 -7.39 7.03 -12.63
C VAL A 29 -6.68 8.12 -11.85
N PHE A 30 -5.44 8.46 -12.19
CA PHE A 30 -4.71 9.56 -11.57
C PHE A 30 -5.46 10.88 -11.69
N HIS A 31 -5.96 11.22 -12.89
CA HIS A 31 -6.77 12.41 -13.10
C HIS A 31 -8.13 12.36 -12.39
N ALA A 32 -8.76 11.20 -12.34
CA ALA A 32 -9.99 10.98 -11.59
C ALA A 32 -9.75 11.17 -10.07
N LEU A 33 -8.63 10.65 -9.55
CA LEU A 33 -8.22 10.82 -8.15
C LEU A 33 -8.02 12.29 -7.80
N LYS A 34 -7.33 13.06 -8.66
CA LYS A 34 -7.19 14.50 -8.49
C LYS A 34 -8.55 15.21 -8.36
N ALA A 35 -9.50 14.83 -9.21
CA ALA A 35 -10.85 15.39 -9.18
C ALA A 35 -11.64 14.98 -7.93
N VAL A 36 -11.47 13.74 -7.44
CA VAL A 36 -12.07 13.25 -6.18
C VAL A 36 -11.52 14.04 -4.99
N LEU A 37 -10.20 14.16 -4.89
CA LEU A 37 -9.53 14.91 -3.81
C LEU A 37 -9.98 16.37 -3.78
N LYS A 38 -9.98 17.05 -4.93
CA LYS A 38 -10.50 18.44 -5.05
C LYS A 38 -11.96 18.55 -4.61
N GLY A 39 -12.81 17.60 -5.02
CA GLY A 39 -14.22 17.59 -4.64
C GLY A 39 -14.45 17.41 -3.14
N LYS A 40 -13.49 16.81 -2.44
CA LYS A 40 -13.48 16.65 -0.97
C LYS A 40 -12.78 17.81 -0.25
N GLY A 41 -12.26 18.81 -0.96
CA GLY A 41 -11.51 19.92 -0.38
C GLY A 41 -10.11 19.53 0.11
N LEU A 42 -9.58 18.39 -0.38
CA LEU A 42 -8.28 17.87 0.00
C LEU A 42 -7.16 18.41 -0.90
N ASN A 43 -5.94 18.46 -0.35
CA ASN A 43 -4.76 18.88 -1.08
C ASN A 43 -4.47 17.93 -2.25
N THR A 44 -4.02 18.47 -3.37
CA THR A 44 -3.59 17.73 -4.56
C THR A 44 -2.14 18.03 -4.96
N ALA A 45 -1.32 18.47 -4.01
CA ALA A 45 0.14 18.49 -4.19
C ALA A 45 0.65 17.05 -4.32
N VAL A 46 1.69 16.88 -5.11
CA VAL A 46 2.34 15.59 -5.33
C VAL A 46 3.62 15.50 -4.51
N GLY A 47 3.93 14.29 -4.04
CA GLY A 47 5.21 13.96 -3.44
C GLY A 47 6.28 13.68 -4.50
N ASP A 48 7.47 13.28 -4.05
CA ASP A 48 8.63 13.05 -4.90
C ASP A 48 8.40 11.91 -5.90
N GLU A 49 7.64 10.89 -5.55
CA GLU A 49 7.21 9.79 -6.41
C GLU A 49 6.03 10.14 -7.33
N GLY A 50 5.55 11.38 -7.30
CA GLY A 50 4.48 11.86 -8.17
C GLY A 50 3.07 11.53 -7.73
N GLY A 51 2.88 10.81 -6.63
CA GLY A 51 1.57 10.53 -6.02
C GLY A 51 1.03 11.72 -5.23
N PHE A 52 -0.30 11.78 -5.04
CA PHE A 52 -0.91 12.80 -4.18
C PHE A 52 -0.68 12.49 -2.70
N ALA A 53 -0.41 13.53 -1.91
CA ALA A 53 -0.14 13.44 -0.48
C ALA A 53 -1.14 14.28 0.36
N PRO A 54 -2.45 13.97 0.32
CA PRO A 54 -3.43 14.65 1.16
C PRO A 54 -3.34 14.19 2.62
N ASN A 55 -3.78 15.03 3.55
CA ASN A 55 -4.08 14.59 4.90
C ASN A 55 -5.43 13.85 4.91
N LEU A 56 -5.44 12.66 5.47
CA LEU A 56 -6.60 11.77 5.55
C LEU A 56 -6.86 11.37 7.00
N LYS A 57 -8.02 10.75 7.28
CA LYS A 57 -8.41 10.37 8.64
C LYS A 57 -7.80 9.04 9.11
N SER A 58 -7.33 8.22 8.18
CA SER A 58 -6.71 6.92 8.44
C SER A 58 -6.02 6.39 7.18
N ASN A 59 -5.19 5.36 7.30
CA ASN A 59 -4.63 4.64 6.15
C ASN A 59 -5.73 4.05 5.25
N GLU A 60 -6.80 3.52 5.85
CA GLU A 60 -7.93 2.97 5.09
C GLU A 60 -8.67 4.03 4.25
N GLU A 61 -8.68 5.29 4.67
CA GLU A 61 -9.30 6.36 3.86
C GLU A 61 -8.60 6.55 2.51
N ALA A 62 -7.29 6.33 2.43
CA ALA A 62 -6.56 6.36 1.17
C ALA A 62 -7.10 5.29 0.20
N LEU A 63 -7.29 4.06 0.68
CA LEU A 63 -7.90 2.98 -0.12
C LEU A 63 -9.31 3.36 -0.60
N LYS A 64 -10.15 3.92 0.27
CA LYS A 64 -11.51 4.34 -0.09
C LYS A 64 -11.52 5.40 -1.20
N VAL A 65 -10.62 6.38 -1.12
CA VAL A 65 -10.50 7.45 -2.11
C VAL A 65 -9.99 6.92 -3.44
N ILE A 66 -9.02 6.00 -3.43
CA ILE A 66 -8.52 5.32 -4.64
C ILE A 66 -9.61 4.48 -5.27
N MET A 67 -10.37 3.70 -4.50
CA MET A 67 -11.51 2.92 -5.01
C MET A 67 -12.58 3.79 -5.64
N GLU A 68 -12.85 4.97 -5.08
CA GLU A 68 -13.76 5.97 -5.66
C GLU A 68 -13.21 6.48 -7.00
N ALA A 69 -11.91 6.79 -7.08
CA ALA A 69 -11.25 7.26 -8.29
C ALA A 69 -11.27 6.21 -9.42
N ILE A 70 -10.99 4.95 -9.11
CA ILE A 70 -11.05 3.83 -10.07
C ILE A 70 -12.47 3.74 -10.68
N ARG A 71 -13.51 3.77 -9.84
CA ARG A 71 -14.91 3.74 -10.32
C ARG A 71 -15.27 4.99 -11.12
N LYS A 72 -14.81 6.17 -10.70
CA LYS A 72 -15.03 7.44 -11.42
C LYS A 72 -14.38 7.43 -12.80
N ALA A 73 -13.22 6.79 -12.93
CA ALA A 73 -12.56 6.53 -14.22
C ALA A 73 -13.23 5.42 -15.05
N LYS A 74 -14.36 4.85 -14.55
CA LYS A 74 -15.17 3.80 -15.20
C LYS A 74 -14.48 2.43 -15.27
N TYR A 75 -13.49 2.18 -14.41
CA TYR A 75 -12.87 0.87 -14.24
C TYR A 75 -13.47 0.11 -13.05
N LYS A 76 -13.33 -1.21 -13.09
CA LYS A 76 -13.81 -2.13 -12.05
C LYS A 76 -12.66 -2.50 -11.13
N PRO A 77 -12.66 -2.07 -9.85
CA PRO A 77 -11.69 -2.54 -8.87
C PRO A 77 -11.73 -4.06 -8.73
N GLY A 78 -10.56 -4.70 -8.63
CA GLY A 78 -10.44 -6.14 -8.50
C GLY A 78 -10.67 -6.92 -9.81
N LYS A 79 -10.82 -6.23 -10.93
CA LYS A 79 -10.90 -6.81 -12.28
C LYS A 79 -9.97 -6.09 -13.25
N ASP A 80 -10.22 -4.79 -13.44
CA ASP A 80 -9.44 -3.97 -14.36
C ASP A 80 -8.20 -3.39 -13.68
N ILE A 81 -8.39 -2.95 -12.43
CA ILE A 81 -7.36 -2.31 -11.61
C ILE A 81 -7.37 -2.90 -10.21
N TYR A 82 -6.20 -3.27 -9.73
CA TYR A 82 -5.91 -3.73 -8.38
C TYR A 82 -5.10 -2.67 -7.62
N ILE A 83 -4.79 -2.94 -6.36
CA ILE A 83 -4.01 -2.06 -5.49
C ILE A 83 -2.77 -2.81 -5.02
N ALA A 84 -1.65 -2.10 -4.91
CA ALA A 84 -0.48 -2.53 -4.18
C ALA A 84 -0.17 -1.52 -3.07
N LEU A 85 0.43 -1.99 -2.01
CA LEU A 85 0.88 -1.17 -0.88
C LEU A 85 2.39 -1.26 -0.75
N ASP A 86 3.00 -0.14 -0.41
CA ASP A 86 4.34 -0.09 0.16
C ASP A 86 4.27 0.70 1.48
N PRO A 87 4.16 0.01 2.62
CA PRO A 87 4.21 0.63 3.92
C PRO A 87 5.55 1.24 4.31
N ALA A 88 6.67 0.73 3.79
CA ALA A 88 8.02 1.04 4.26
C ALA A 88 8.10 0.99 5.80
N ALA A 89 7.67 -0.14 6.36
CA ALA A 89 7.29 -0.26 7.78
C ALA A 89 8.43 -0.03 8.77
N SER A 90 9.69 -0.09 8.32
CA SER A 90 10.85 0.32 9.12
C SER A 90 10.74 1.77 9.60
N SER A 91 10.07 2.65 8.84
CA SER A 91 9.92 4.07 9.15
C SER A 91 9.08 4.36 10.40
N PHE A 92 8.12 3.48 10.71
CA PHE A 92 7.26 3.59 11.89
C PHE A 92 7.46 2.45 12.91
N TYR A 93 8.55 1.69 12.80
CA TYR A 93 8.94 0.66 13.78
C TYR A 93 9.85 1.26 14.87
N LYS A 94 9.41 1.15 16.14
CA LYS A 94 10.18 1.68 17.30
C LYS A 94 10.04 0.75 18.48
N ASN A 95 11.18 0.40 19.10
CA ASN A 95 11.21 -0.39 20.36
C ASN A 95 10.37 -1.68 20.30
N GLY A 96 10.42 -2.40 19.18
CA GLY A 96 9.67 -3.66 19.03
C GLY A 96 8.19 -3.49 18.74
N ARG A 97 7.74 -2.29 18.36
CA ARG A 97 6.35 -1.96 18.04
C ARG A 97 6.25 -1.15 16.76
N TYR A 98 5.17 -1.35 16.03
CA TYR A 98 4.77 -0.55 14.87
C TYR A 98 3.82 0.55 15.35
N ILE A 99 4.11 1.80 15.01
CA ILE A 99 3.36 2.96 15.47
C ILE A 99 2.66 3.62 14.29
N LEU A 100 1.40 3.27 14.07
CA LEU A 100 0.57 3.85 13.02
C LEU A 100 -0.23 5.02 13.58
N ALA A 101 0.31 6.23 13.49
CA ALA A 101 -0.26 7.43 14.10
C ALA A 101 -1.65 7.80 13.53
N ALA A 102 -1.94 7.40 12.30
CA ALA A 102 -3.23 7.62 11.65
C ALA A 102 -4.34 6.67 12.12
N GLU A 103 -4.01 5.65 12.95
CA GLU A 103 -4.97 4.65 13.39
C GLU A 103 -5.45 4.92 14.80
N LYS A 104 -6.71 4.51 15.11
CA LYS A 104 -7.30 4.66 16.45
C LYS A 104 -6.54 3.90 17.54
N GLN A 105 -5.95 2.77 17.18
CA GLN A 105 -5.05 1.98 18.01
C GLN A 105 -3.68 2.01 17.36
N PRO A 106 -2.85 3.00 17.67
CA PRO A 106 -1.62 3.25 16.92
C PRO A 106 -0.56 2.18 17.12
N GLU A 107 -0.43 1.63 18.32
CA GLU A 107 0.63 0.65 18.61
C GLU A 107 0.19 -0.77 18.22
N LYS A 108 1.06 -1.47 17.49
CA LYS A 108 0.85 -2.85 17.05
C LYS A 108 2.09 -3.69 17.23
N THR A 109 1.89 -4.95 17.58
CA THR A 109 2.89 -6.02 17.42
C THR A 109 2.98 -6.43 15.95
N ALA A 110 3.98 -7.24 15.58
CA ALA A 110 4.05 -7.85 14.24
C ALA A 110 2.79 -8.64 13.89
N ALA A 111 2.27 -9.45 14.83
CA ALA A 111 1.05 -10.21 14.62
C ALA A 111 -0.19 -9.31 14.39
N GLU A 112 -0.30 -8.20 15.11
CA GLU A 112 -1.39 -7.23 14.91
C GLU A 112 -1.22 -6.46 13.60
N MET A 113 0.01 -6.23 13.11
CA MET A 113 0.27 -5.66 11.78
C MET A 113 -0.16 -6.63 10.69
N VAL A 114 0.20 -7.91 10.80
CA VAL A 114 -0.22 -8.94 9.85
C VAL A 114 -1.75 -9.07 9.81
N ALA A 115 -2.40 -9.05 10.98
CA ALA A 115 -3.87 -9.06 11.07
C ALA A 115 -4.49 -7.80 10.42
N PHE A 116 -3.89 -6.63 10.60
CA PHE A 116 -4.31 -5.39 9.96
C PHE A 116 -4.24 -5.49 8.42
N TYR A 117 -3.13 -6.00 7.88
CA TYR A 117 -3.03 -6.23 6.43
C TYR A 117 -4.01 -7.30 5.94
N ALA A 118 -4.21 -8.39 6.68
CA ALA A 118 -5.16 -9.43 6.32
C ALA A 118 -6.60 -8.87 6.19
N ASP A 119 -7.02 -8.02 7.12
CA ASP A 119 -8.31 -7.33 7.06
C ASP A 119 -8.42 -6.41 5.83
N LEU A 120 -7.36 -5.65 5.50
CA LEU A 120 -7.35 -4.82 4.30
C LEU A 120 -7.42 -5.65 3.01
N VAL A 121 -6.65 -6.74 2.92
CA VAL A 121 -6.65 -7.66 1.76
C VAL A 121 -8.01 -8.32 1.57
N GLU A 122 -8.75 -8.62 2.65
CA GLU A 122 -10.10 -9.17 2.56
C GLU A 122 -11.11 -8.17 2.00
N ARG A 123 -10.98 -6.88 2.34
CA ARG A 123 -11.96 -5.85 2.00
C ARG A 123 -11.64 -5.06 0.73
N TYR A 124 -10.39 -5.06 0.29
CA TYR A 124 -9.89 -4.30 -0.86
C TYR A 124 -9.15 -5.20 -1.84
N PRO A 125 -9.13 -4.87 -3.15
CA PRO A 125 -8.45 -5.67 -4.16
C PRO A 125 -6.93 -5.48 -4.12
N ILE A 126 -6.32 -5.72 -2.97
CA ILE A 126 -4.88 -5.64 -2.77
C ILE A 126 -4.24 -6.94 -3.27
N ILE A 127 -3.23 -6.84 -4.11
CA ILE A 127 -2.52 -7.99 -4.71
C ILE A 127 -1.03 -8.01 -4.41
N SER A 128 -0.50 -6.97 -3.77
CA SER A 128 0.91 -6.89 -3.40
C SER A 128 1.08 -6.03 -2.15
N ILE A 129 1.98 -6.45 -1.25
CA ILE A 129 2.48 -5.65 -0.13
C ILE A 129 4.01 -5.73 -0.16
N GLU A 130 4.65 -4.57 -0.28
CA GLU A 130 6.09 -4.37 -0.23
C GLU A 130 6.47 -3.81 1.14
N ASP A 131 7.59 -4.27 1.70
CA ASP A 131 8.13 -3.83 3.00
C ASP A 131 7.09 -3.66 4.11
N GLY A 132 6.22 -4.69 4.21
CA GLY A 132 5.08 -4.70 5.13
C GLY A 132 5.47 -4.73 6.61
N LEU A 133 6.71 -5.11 6.93
CA LEU A 133 7.27 -5.14 8.28
C LEU A 133 8.69 -4.59 8.28
N ALA A 134 9.21 -4.26 9.48
CA ALA A 134 10.55 -3.72 9.62
C ALA A 134 11.62 -4.67 9.08
N GLU A 135 12.67 -4.13 8.52
CA GLU A 135 13.73 -4.86 7.80
C GLU A 135 14.45 -5.93 8.62
N ASP A 136 14.43 -5.81 9.96
CA ASP A 136 15.06 -6.78 10.87
C ASP A 136 14.05 -7.65 11.64
N ASP A 137 12.75 -7.51 11.37
CA ASP A 137 11.69 -8.32 11.98
C ASP A 137 11.43 -9.63 11.22
N TRP A 138 12.44 -10.48 11.12
CA TRP A 138 12.41 -11.74 10.35
C TRP A 138 11.27 -12.68 10.75
N GLU A 139 10.96 -12.77 12.05
CA GLU A 139 9.85 -13.59 12.53
C GLU A 139 8.49 -13.01 12.08
N GLY A 140 8.36 -11.70 12.09
CA GLY A 140 7.19 -11.01 11.55
C GLY A 140 7.05 -11.25 10.04
N TRP A 141 8.13 -11.16 9.26
CA TRP A 141 8.13 -11.43 7.82
C TRP A 141 7.72 -12.86 7.51
N LYS A 142 8.20 -13.83 8.28
CA LYS A 142 7.76 -15.23 8.17
C LYS A 142 6.25 -15.34 8.39
N LEU A 143 5.73 -14.75 9.47
CA LEU A 143 4.30 -14.75 9.77
C LEU A 143 3.48 -14.09 8.66
N LEU A 144 3.95 -12.95 8.12
CA LEU A 144 3.30 -12.26 7.00
C LEU A 144 3.22 -13.16 5.76
N THR A 145 4.35 -13.81 5.42
CA THR A 145 4.43 -14.71 4.26
C THR A 145 3.54 -15.93 4.43
N GLU A 146 3.55 -16.57 5.60
CA GLU A 146 2.68 -17.71 5.91
C GLU A 146 1.19 -17.34 5.86
N THR A 147 0.84 -16.12 6.30
CA THR A 147 -0.56 -15.67 6.36
C THR A 147 -1.10 -15.21 5.01
N LEU A 148 -0.31 -14.47 4.25
CA LEU A 148 -0.79 -13.78 3.05
C LEU A 148 -0.12 -14.22 1.74
N GLY A 149 1.07 -14.85 1.78
CA GLY A 149 1.84 -15.17 0.59
C GLY A 149 1.17 -16.14 -0.40
N GLY A 150 0.20 -16.93 0.06
CA GLY A 150 -0.64 -17.77 -0.81
C GLY A 150 -1.77 -17.00 -1.52
N ARG A 151 -2.00 -15.75 -1.19
CA ARG A 151 -3.10 -14.89 -1.70
C ARG A 151 -2.63 -13.69 -2.48
N ILE A 152 -1.53 -13.07 -2.04
CA ILE A 152 -0.96 -11.86 -2.61
C ILE A 152 0.56 -12.00 -2.75
N GLN A 153 1.16 -11.11 -3.53
CA GLN A 153 2.60 -10.97 -3.62
C GLN A 153 3.14 -10.28 -2.35
N ILE A 154 4.18 -10.84 -1.76
CA ILE A 154 4.95 -10.21 -0.68
C ILE A 154 6.31 -9.82 -1.27
N VAL A 155 6.64 -8.54 -1.18
CA VAL A 155 7.84 -7.95 -1.78
C VAL A 155 8.76 -7.41 -0.69
N GLY A 156 10.05 -7.56 -0.87
CA GLY A 156 11.06 -6.95 -0.01
C GLY A 156 12.02 -6.11 -0.85
N ASP A 157 12.06 -4.81 -0.56
CA ASP A 157 13.09 -3.89 -1.04
C ASP A 157 14.01 -3.50 0.12
N ASP A 158 13.54 -2.76 1.10
CA ASP A 158 14.31 -2.33 2.28
C ASP A 158 14.90 -3.51 3.05
N ILE A 159 14.18 -4.63 3.19
CA ILE A 159 14.68 -5.82 3.88
C ILE A 159 15.91 -6.41 3.18
N PHE A 160 16.04 -6.29 1.87
CA PHE A 160 17.12 -6.92 1.10
C PHE A 160 18.20 -5.93 0.67
N VAL A 161 17.86 -4.71 0.27
CA VAL A 161 18.74 -3.61 -0.18
C VAL A 161 19.90 -4.07 -1.08
N THR A 162 19.64 -4.99 -2.01
CA THR A 162 20.68 -5.60 -2.89
C THR A 162 21.80 -6.34 -2.10
N ASN A 163 21.53 -6.72 -0.84
CA ASN A 163 22.49 -7.39 0.03
C ASN A 163 22.31 -8.91 -0.05
N ARG A 164 23.31 -9.61 -0.61
CA ARG A 164 23.27 -11.06 -0.78
C ARG A 164 23.02 -11.81 0.53
N LYS A 165 23.65 -11.39 1.64
CA LYS A 165 23.47 -12.07 2.94
C LYS A 165 22.01 -11.96 3.43
N ARG A 166 21.41 -10.80 3.26
CA ARG A 166 19.99 -10.60 3.62
C ARG A 166 19.07 -11.44 2.74
N LEU A 167 19.38 -11.53 1.45
CA LEU A 167 18.61 -12.39 0.52
C LEU A 167 18.73 -13.87 0.93
N GLU A 168 19.92 -14.36 1.30
CA GLU A 168 20.13 -15.72 1.79
C GLU A 168 19.36 -16.02 3.08
N MET A 169 19.10 -15.01 3.92
CA MET A 169 18.26 -15.15 5.13
C MET A 169 16.76 -15.22 4.81
N GLY A 170 16.32 -14.64 3.70
CA GLY A 170 14.91 -14.58 3.31
C GLY A 170 14.43 -15.78 2.49
N ILE A 171 15.32 -16.72 2.12
CA ILE A 171 15.01 -17.94 1.37
C ILE A 171 14.77 -19.10 2.33
#